data_e981e00643c70c06a3ca16d79913f89e
#
_entry.id   e981e00643c70c06a3ca16d79913f89e
#
_cell.length_a   1.000
_cell.length_b   1.000
_cell.length_c   1.000
_cell.angle_alpha   90.00
_cell.angle_beta   90.00
_cell.angle_gamma   90.00
#
_symmetry.space_group_name_H-M   'P 1'
#
loop_
_entity.id
_entity.type
_entity.pdbx_description
1 polymer ?
#
loop_
_entity_poly.entity_id
_entity_poly.type
_entity_poly.pdbx_seq_one_letter_code
_entity_poly.pdbx_strand_id
1 'polypeptide(L)'
;MGVRVRLKQEVRRGLQQGQGQWQRWTAPLHRGREQRQLAAIQSLRRVQELQLPVSWQRGERRWVLFSHYHPKGWLQRCIRRELQDLRAHGWAVLLLSDRLDGAALDWCRQQDVGWLRRLNQGRDFGAFQDGWLALQAQGLWTECERLLLLNDSVYPVADLAASSWPRFLEGAAEAVLGFSDSFQNGYHLQSYGLHLPGSVLQHPWWDAYWRQYPGWGGMTVAIREGEIGLSQLLMDQGVALQALHPVSRLRAQIASAELLEQLQRHCSREAAVWIQQQLLATGLSSLNFHSPAHYWAIPLLLDGCPFLKRWLLESNEEQMLDPLLVAGGAASLVDPEELADYLRPPIIGFAG
;
A
#
# COMPACT_ATOMS: atom_id res chain seq x y z
N MET A 1 -11.33 9.96 -30.85
CA MET A 1 -10.83 9.28 -29.64
C MET A 1 -11.64 9.59 -28.36
N GLY A 2 -12.20 10.79 -28.18
CA GLY A 2 -12.89 11.21 -26.95
C GLY A 2 -14.23 10.54 -26.58
N VAL A 3 -15.00 10.03 -27.54
CA VAL A 3 -16.36 9.46 -27.29
C VAL A 3 -16.29 8.07 -26.63
N ARG A 4 -15.34 7.22 -27.04
CA ARG A 4 -15.16 5.87 -26.45
C ARG A 4 -14.68 5.90 -25.00
N VAL A 5 -13.87 6.90 -24.63
CA VAL A 5 -13.39 7.09 -23.26
C VAL A 5 -14.52 7.55 -22.33
N ARG A 6 -15.35 8.52 -22.78
CA ARG A 6 -16.53 8.97 -22.03
C ARG A 6 -17.55 7.85 -21.81
N LEU A 7 -17.83 7.05 -22.82
CA LEU A 7 -18.78 5.93 -22.69
C LEU A 7 -18.28 4.86 -21.70
N LYS A 8 -16.99 4.54 -21.71
CA LYS A 8 -16.39 3.62 -20.72
C LYS A 8 -16.43 4.18 -19.29
N GLN A 9 -16.23 5.49 -19.12
CA GLN A 9 -16.34 6.15 -17.82
C GLN A 9 -17.78 6.18 -17.30
N GLU A 10 -18.77 6.46 -18.15
CA GLU A 10 -20.18 6.42 -17.76
C GLU A 10 -20.68 5.03 -17.43
N VAL A 11 -20.27 4.01 -18.19
CA VAL A 11 -20.55 2.60 -17.87
C VAL A 11 -19.90 2.17 -16.57
N ARG A 12 -18.65 2.58 -16.29
CA ARG A 12 -18.02 2.33 -14.99
C ARG A 12 -18.74 3.05 -13.84
N ARG A 13 -19.18 4.30 -14.04
CA ARG A 13 -19.99 5.02 -13.03
C ARG A 13 -21.31 4.34 -12.74
N GLY A 14 -22.02 3.90 -13.78
CA GLY A 14 -23.26 3.13 -13.64
C GLY A 14 -23.07 1.80 -12.91
N LEU A 15 -21.99 1.08 -13.21
CA LEU A 15 -21.64 -0.17 -12.53
C LEU A 15 -21.24 0.05 -11.07
N GLN A 16 -20.53 1.13 -10.75
CA GLN A 16 -20.19 1.47 -9.37
C GLN A 16 -21.39 1.92 -8.54
N GLN A 17 -22.31 2.70 -9.13
CA GLN A 17 -23.57 3.07 -8.47
C GLN A 17 -24.51 1.87 -8.30
N GLY A 18 -24.59 0.99 -9.28
CA GLY A 18 -25.34 -0.26 -9.20
C GLY A 18 -24.74 -1.23 -8.17
N GLN A 19 -23.42 -1.33 -8.07
CA GLN A 19 -22.74 -2.12 -7.04
C GLN A 19 -23.02 -1.60 -5.62
N GLY A 20 -23.04 -0.27 -5.42
CA GLY A 20 -23.36 0.34 -4.12
C GLY A 20 -24.80 0.06 -3.65
N GLN A 21 -25.77 0.05 -4.57
CA GLN A 21 -27.15 -0.33 -4.25
C GLN A 21 -27.28 -1.84 -4.04
N TRP A 22 -26.68 -2.64 -4.88
CA TRP A 22 -26.68 -4.12 -4.75
C TRP A 22 -26.06 -4.58 -3.43
N GLN A 23 -24.97 -3.96 -3.01
CA GLN A 23 -24.32 -4.23 -1.72
C GLN A 23 -25.21 -3.93 -0.51
N ARG A 24 -26.04 -2.86 -0.56
CA ARG A 24 -27.00 -2.56 0.53
C ARG A 24 -28.08 -3.62 0.69
N TRP A 25 -28.53 -4.21 -0.42
CA TRP A 25 -29.60 -5.24 -0.41
C TRP A 25 -29.09 -6.63 -0.05
N THR A 26 -27.86 -6.95 -0.40
CA THR A 26 -27.27 -8.27 -0.17
C THR A 26 -26.44 -8.36 1.12
N ALA A 27 -26.17 -7.24 1.79
CA ALA A 27 -25.36 -7.17 3.01
C ALA A 27 -25.79 -8.13 4.15
N PRO A 28 -27.10 -8.35 4.42
CA PRO A 28 -27.52 -9.29 5.45
C PRO A 28 -27.26 -10.76 5.08
N LEU A 29 -27.41 -11.12 3.81
CA LEU A 29 -27.19 -12.48 3.31
C LEU A 29 -25.70 -12.84 3.24
N HIS A 30 -24.88 -11.85 2.90
CA HIS A 30 -23.43 -12.00 2.89
C HIS A 30 -22.87 -12.18 4.30
N ARG A 31 -23.37 -11.44 5.31
CA ARG A 31 -22.90 -11.57 6.71
C ARG A 31 -23.10 -12.99 7.26
N GLY A 32 -24.20 -13.64 7.00
CA GLY A 32 -24.45 -15.02 7.48
C GLY A 32 -23.59 -16.07 6.77
N ARG A 33 -23.27 -15.86 5.50
CA ARG A 33 -22.34 -16.70 4.73
C ARG A 33 -20.89 -16.47 5.17
N GLU A 34 -20.53 -15.23 5.36
CA GLU A 34 -19.24 -14.78 5.86
C GLU A 34 -18.94 -15.32 7.26
N GLN A 35 -19.89 -15.27 8.19
CA GLN A 35 -19.74 -15.85 9.54
C GLN A 35 -19.54 -17.36 9.52
N ARG A 36 -20.21 -18.10 8.61
CA ARG A 36 -20.00 -19.55 8.47
C ARG A 36 -18.66 -19.88 7.84
N GLN A 37 -18.18 -19.07 6.88
CA GLN A 37 -16.84 -19.20 6.34
C GLN A 37 -15.77 -18.86 7.38
N LEU A 38 -16.00 -17.86 8.23
CA LEU A 38 -15.15 -17.54 9.39
C LEU A 38 -14.95 -18.74 10.29
N ALA A 39 -16.04 -19.41 10.72
CA ALA A 39 -15.96 -20.57 11.59
C ALA A 39 -15.20 -21.73 10.94
N ALA A 40 -15.36 -21.93 9.62
CA ALA A 40 -14.64 -22.95 8.87
C ALA A 40 -13.15 -22.64 8.69
N ILE A 41 -12.80 -21.36 8.52
CA ILE A 41 -11.42 -20.90 8.26
C ILE A 41 -10.64 -20.71 9.57
N GLN A 42 -11.28 -20.33 10.66
CA GLN A 42 -10.66 -20.32 11.99
C GLN A 42 -10.13 -21.69 12.42
N SER A 43 -10.66 -22.77 11.85
CA SER A 43 -10.14 -24.11 12.04
C SER A 43 -8.89 -24.43 11.21
N LEU A 44 -8.58 -23.66 10.16
CA LEU A 44 -7.42 -23.86 9.31
C LEU A 44 -6.24 -23.04 9.85
N ARG A 45 -5.13 -23.70 10.15
CA ARG A 45 -3.88 -23.03 10.52
C ARG A 45 -3.36 -22.25 9.29
N ARG A 46 -3.56 -20.92 9.28
CA ARG A 46 -3.13 -20.06 8.16
C ARG A 46 -1.62 -19.94 8.06
N VAL A 47 -0.94 -19.83 9.18
CA VAL A 47 0.52 -19.78 9.24
C VAL A 47 1.11 -21.17 9.05
N GLN A 48 1.94 -21.33 8.05
CA GLN A 48 2.59 -22.58 7.66
C GLN A 48 4.00 -22.69 8.18
N GLU A 49 4.73 -21.57 8.19
CA GLU A 49 6.13 -21.51 8.59
C GLU A 49 6.43 -20.10 9.14
N LEU A 50 7.24 -20.03 10.18
CA LEU A 50 7.74 -18.78 10.75
C LEU A 50 9.25 -18.90 10.97
N GLN A 51 10.01 -18.01 10.37
CA GLN A 51 11.43 -17.81 10.63
C GLN A 51 11.65 -16.35 11.03
N LEU A 52 12.03 -16.12 12.27
CA LEU A 52 12.32 -14.78 12.75
C LEU A 52 13.72 -14.34 12.31
N PRO A 53 13.96 -13.05 12.03
CA PRO A 53 15.30 -12.53 11.78
C PRO A 53 16.16 -12.61 13.05
N VAL A 54 17.46 -12.81 12.88
CA VAL A 54 18.40 -12.89 14.02
C VAL A 54 18.50 -11.57 14.79
N SER A 55 18.33 -10.46 14.08
CA SER A 55 18.29 -9.11 14.65
C SER A 55 17.27 -8.94 15.76
N TRP A 56 16.17 -9.66 15.73
CA TRP A 56 15.20 -9.67 16.83
C TRP A 56 15.77 -10.15 18.15
N GLN A 57 16.62 -11.14 18.09
CA GLN A 57 17.31 -11.65 19.29
C GLN A 57 18.34 -10.67 19.84
N ARG A 58 18.76 -9.69 19.04
CA ARG A 58 19.71 -8.64 19.40
C ARG A 58 19.06 -7.40 20.04
N GLY A 59 17.74 -7.41 20.28
CA GLY A 59 17.02 -6.33 20.92
C GLY A 59 16.61 -5.18 19.98
N GLU A 60 16.48 -5.43 18.68
CA GLU A 60 15.85 -4.45 17.79
C GLU A 60 14.39 -4.27 18.17
N ARG A 61 13.98 -3.00 18.39
CA ARG A 61 12.64 -2.63 18.88
C ARG A 61 11.77 -1.98 17.82
N ARG A 62 12.29 -1.84 16.59
CA ARG A 62 11.60 -1.28 15.45
C ARG A 62 11.32 -2.40 14.45
N TRP A 63 10.06 -2.64 14.14
CA TRP A 63 9.63 -3.79 13.39
C TRP A 63 8.91 -3.42 12.11
N VAL A 64 9.04 -4.25 11.11
CA VAL A 64 8.31 -4.15 9.84
C VAL A 64 7.56 -5.45 9.61
N LEU A 65 6.26 -5.35 9.40
CA LEU A 65 5.44 -6.38 8.79
C LEU A 65 5.25 -6.00 7.32
N PHE A 66 5.91 -6.73 6.42
CA PHE A 66 5.87 -6.46 4.99
C PHE A 66 5.02 -7.51 4.28
N SER A 67 3.83 -7.14 3.83
CA SER A 67 2.95 -8.02 3.05
C SER A 67 3.44 -8.11 1.61
N HIS A 68 3.73 -9.34 1.15
CA HIS A 68 4.26 -9.62 -0.17
C HIS A 68 3.46 -10.72 -0.87
N TYR A 69 3.22 -10.54 -2.16
CA TYR A 69 2.62 -11.54 -3.02
C TYR A 69 3.27 -11.59 -4.39
N HIS A 70 3.76 -12.78 -4.75
CA HIS A 70 4.20 -13.05 -6.10
C HIS A 70 3.84 -14.49 -6.51
N PRO A 71 3.16 -14.72 -7.68
CA PRO A 71 2.63 -16.04 -8.03
C PRO A 71 3.71 -17.13 -8.17
N LYS A 72 4.97 -16.76 -8.45
CA LYS A 72 6.13 -17.66 -8.50
C LYS A 72 6.98 -17.63 -7.23
N GLY A 73 6.64 -16.79 -6.24
CA GLY A 73 7.42 -16.63 -5.01
C GLY A 73 8.72 -15.86 -5.19
N TRP A 74 8.84 -15.06 -6.25
CA TRP A 74 10.02 -14.22 -6.49
C TRP A 74 9.99 -12.98 -5.62
N LEU A 75 11.15 -12.58 -5.15
CA LEU A 75 11.35 -11.31 -4.49
C LEU A 75 12.00 -10.35 -5.48
N GLN A 76 11.22 -9.39 -5.97
CA GLN A 76 11.60 -8.45 -7.01
C GLN A 76 12.75 -7.53 -6.54
N ARG A 77 13.52 -6.99 -7.46
CA ARG A 77 14.70 -6.15 -7.17
C ARG A 77 14.33 -4.92 -6.35
N CYS A 78 13.27 -4.21 -6.73
CA CYS A 78 12.77 -3.04 -6.01
C CYS A 78 12.37 -3.36 -4.55
N ILE A 79 11.68 -4.48 -4.33
CA ILE A 79 11.33 -4.94 -2.99
C ILE A 79 12.59 -5.31 -2.20
N ARG A 80 13.56 -5.98 -2.82
CA ARG A 80 14.85 -6.27 -2.17
C ARG A 80 15.57 -4.99 -1.73
N ARG A 81 15.58 -3.95 -2.58
CA ARG A 81 16.14 -2.63 -2.26
C ARG A 81 15.45 -1.99 -1.05
N GLU A 82 14.13 -1.98 -1.05
CA GLU A 82 13.33 -1.44 0.06
C GLU A 82 13.62 -2.18 1.37
N LEU A 83 13.63 -3.51 1.33
CA LEU A 83 13.94 -4.33 2.52
C LEU A 83 15.39 -4.14 2.99
N GLN A 84 16.36 -4.00 2.08
CA GLN A 84 17.75 -3.68 2.43
C GLN A 84 17.88 -2.32 3.08
N ASP A 85 17.18 -1.31 2.57
CA ASP A 85 17.16 0.03 3.16
C ASP A 85 16.56 0.01 4.56
N LEU A 86 15.46 -0.68 4.77
CA LEU A 86 14.87 -0.90 6.10
C LEU A 86 15.86 -1.55 7.06
N ARG A 87 16.57 -2.59 6.61
CA ARG A 87 17.61 -3.26 7.42
C ARG A 87 18.76 -2.31 7.74
N ALA A 88 19.23 -1.52 6.77
CA ALA A 88 20.30 -0.54 6.96
C ALA A 88 19.93 0.54 7.98
N HIS A 89 18.64 0.87 8.10
CA HIS A 89 18.10 1.79 9.11
C HIS A 89 17.74 1.12 10.44
N GLY A 90 18.12 -0.16 10.66
CA GLY A 90 17.93 -0.87 11.93
C GLY A 90 16.49 -1.31 12.18
N TRP A 91 15.74 -1.64 11.17
CA TRP A 91 14.41 -2.24 11.28
C TRP A 91 14.49 -3.76 11.22
N ALA A 92 13.90 -4.46 12.18
CA ALA A 92 13.68 -5.91 12.08
C ALA A 92 12.54 -6.17 11.10
N VAL A 93 12.80 -6.88 10.00
CA VAL A 93 11.83 -7.11 8.92
C VAL A 93 11.29 -8.53 8.99
N LEU A 94 9.96 -8.66 9.00
CA LEU A 94 9.23 -9.91 8.80
C LEU A 94 8.43 -9.84 7.49
N LEU A 95 8.86 -10.61 6.49
CA LEU A 95 8.21 -10.75 5.19
C LEU A 95 7.04 -11.73 5.30
N LEU A 96 5.82 -11.26 5.05
CA LEU A 96 4.58 -12.03 5.12
C LEU A 96 4.18 -12.45 3.71
N SER A 97 4.39 -13.70 3.33
CA SER A 97 4.14 -14.16 1.96
C SER A 97 3.46 -15.53 1.94
N ASP A 98 2.68 -15.78 0.89
CA ASP A 98 2.12 -17.12 0.66
C ASP A 98 3.13 -18.07 0.02
N ARG A 99 4.10 -17.52 -0.70
CA ARG A 99 5.12 -18.29 -1.41
C ARG A 99 6.42 -17.50 -1.50
N LEU A 100 7.53 -18.18 -1.25
CA LEU A 100 8.88 -17.72 -1.53
C LEU A 100 9.64 -18.86 -2.19
N ASP A 101 10.32 -18.60 -3.29
CA ASP A 101 11.19 -19.59 -3.94
C ASP A 101 12.53 -19.73 -3.21
N GLY A 102 13.35 -20.68 -3.63
CA GLY A 102 14.64 -20.94 -2.98
C GLY A 102 15.57 -19.72 -3.01
N ALA A 103 15.61 -18.99 -4.13
CA ALA A 103 16.45 -17.80 -4.27
C ALA A 103 15.98 -16.64 -3.36
N ALA A 104 14.67 -16.46 -3.20
CA ALA A 104 14.11 -15.48 -2.26
C ALA A 104 14.43 -15.84 -0.81
N LEU A 105 14.30 -17.13 -0.43
CA LEU A 105 14.63 -17.60 0.93
C LEU A 105 16.11 -17.44 1.25
N ASP A 106 16.99 -17.76 0.29
CA ASP A 106 18.45 -17.61 0.46
C ASP A 106 18.82 -16.13 0.62
N TRP A 107 18.19 -15.26 -0.17
CA TRP A 107 18.38 -13.83 -0.05
C TRP A 107 17.89 -13.32 1.32
N CYS A 108 16.74 -13.75 1.80
CA CYS A 108 16.21 -13.38 3.12
C CYS A 108 17.21 -13.78 4.24
N ARG A 109 17.78 -14.99 4.19
CA ARG A 109 18.78 -15.41 5.16
C ARG A 109 20.04 -14.52 5.13
N GLN A 110 20.52 -14.18 3.93
CA GLN A 110 21.73 -13.34 3.76
C GLN A 110 21.52 -11.91 4.27
N GLN A 111 20.31 -11.37 4.16
CA GLN A 111 19.97 -10.00 4.54
C GLN A 111 19.36 -9.89 5.96
N ASP A 112 19.30 -10.99 6.71
CA ASP A 112 18.65 -11.05 8.02
C ASP A 112 17.19 -10.55 7.97
N VAL A 113 16.46 -10.99 6.95
CA VAL A 113 15.01 -10.78 6.80
C VAL A 113 14.31 -12.05 7.23
N GLY A 114 13.45 -11.96 8.25
CA GLY A 114 12.58 -13.06 8.64
C GLY A 114 11.45 -13.25 7.64
N TRP A 115 10.81 -14.41 7.67
CA TRP A 115 9.61 -14.66 6.85
C TRP A 115 8.56 -15.44 7.60
N LEU A 116 7.30 -15.17 7.25
CA LEU A 116 6.13 -15.92 7.65
C LEU A 116 5.42 -16.39 6.39
N ARG A 117 5.44 -17.70 6.14
CA ARG A 117 4.65 -18.31 5.06
C ARG A 117 3.24 -18.61 5.56
N ARG A 118 2.27 -18.21 4.75
CA ARG A 118 0.85 -18.27 5.11
C ARG A 118 -0.03 -18.62 3.92
N LEU A 119 -1.25 -19.06 4.17
CA LEU A 119 -2.26 -19.15 3.11
C LEU A 119 -2.62 -17.72 2.63
N ASN A 120 -2.70 -17.53 1.31
CA ASN A 120 -3.05 -16.23 0.73
C ASN A 120 -4.54 -15.90 0.93
N GLN A 121 -4.90 -15.48 2.14
CA GLN A 121 -6.26 -15.11 2.52
C GLN A 121 -6.26 -13.75 3.20
N GLY A 122 -7.32 -12.95 2.99
CA GLY A 122 -7.49 -11.66 3.65
C GLY A 122 -6.54 -10.56 3.17
N ARG A 123 -5.81 -10.79 2.05
CA ARG A 123 -4.89 -9.82 1.46
C ARG A 123 -3.88 -9.26 2.48
N ASP A 124 -3.48 -8.00 2.35
CA ASP A 124 -2.48 -7.34 3.18
C ASP A 124 -2.87 -7.32 4.65
N PHE A 125 -4.11 -6.95 4.97
CA PHE A 125 -4.58 -6.92 6.35
C PHE A 125 -4.67 -8.31 6.98
N GLY A 126 -5.01 -9.34 6.20
CA GLY A 126 -4.92 -10.73 6.66
C GLY A 126 -3.47 -11.15 6.93
N ALA A 127 -2.52 -10.67 6.13
CA ALA A 127 -1.10 -10.89 6.36
C ALA A 127 -0.62 -10.15 7.62
N PHE A 128 -0.98 -8.88 7.79
CA PHE A 128 -0.65 -8.11 8.99
C PHE A 128 -1.22 -8.74 10.26
N GLN A 129 -2.47 -9.24 10.20
CA GLN A 129 -3.06 -10.00 11.30
C GLN A 129 -2.21 -11.23 11.67
N ASP A 130 -1.86 -12.05 10.68
CA ASP A 130 -1.07 -13.25 10.93
C ASP A 130 0.31 -12.93 11.48
N GLY A 131 0.96 -11.87 10.94
CA GLY A 131 2.24 -11.37 11.44
C GLY A 131 2.14 -10.88 12.88
N TRP A 132 1.17 -10.02 13.20
CA TRP A 132 0.97 -9.50 14.55
C TRP A 132 0.71 -10.61 15.57
N LEU A 133 -0.21 -11.54 15.26
CA LEU A 133 -0.53 -12.65 16.15
C LEU A 133 0.66 -13.61 16.33
N ALA A 134 1.49 -13.78 15.30
CA ALA A 134 2.71 -14.56 15.42
C ALA A 134 3.72 -13.91 16.37
N LEU A 135 3.89 -12.57 16.29
CA LEU A 135 4.74 -11.81 17.22
C LEU A 135 4.25 -11.92 18.65
N GLN A 136 2.93 -11.81 18.85
CA GLN A 136 2.34 -11.99 20.18
C GLN A 136 2.60 -13.38 20.75
N ALA A 137 2.43 -14.42 19.94
CA ALA A 137 2.67 -15.79 20.38
C ALA A 137 4.12 -16.05 20.80
N GLN A 138 5.06 -15.24 20.29
CA GLN A 138 6.49 -15.29 20.67
C GLN A 138 6.83 -14.35 21.84
N GLY A 139 5.88 -13.57 22.35
CA GLY A 139 6.12 -12.60 23.43
C GLY A 139 6.94 -11.36 23.02
N LEU A 140 7.15 -11.14 21.72
CA LEU A 140 8.05 -10.13 21.18
C LEU A 140 7.43 -8.73 21.07
N TRP A 141 6.12 -8.63 21.14
CA TRP A 141 5.38 -7.38 20.93
C TRP A 141 5.58 -6.34 22.04
N THR A 142 5.88 -6.78 23.28
CA THR A 142 6.03 -5.89 24.46
C THR A 142 7.21 -4.94 24.34
N GLU A 143 8.21 -5.31 23.54
CA GLU A 143 9.41 -4.51 23.30
C GLU A 143 9.33 -3.67 22.02
N CYS A 144 8.22 -3.74 21.29
CA CYS A 144 8.06 -3.02 20.04
C CYS A 144 7.83 -1.52 20.30
N GLU A 145 8.80 -0.69 19.95
CA GLU A 145 8.71 0.77 20.04
C GLU A 145 8.08 1.41 18.83
N ARG A 146 8.24 0.78 17.67
CA ARG A 146 7.74 1.26 16.36
C ARG A 146 7.37 0.08 15.48
N LEU A 147 6.28 0.20 14.75
CA LEU A 147 5.84 -0.80 13.79
C LEU A 147 5.55 -0.14 12.44
N LEU A 148 6.13 -0.68 11.37
CA LEU A 148 5.73 -0.38 10.01
C LEU A 148 4.83 -1.49 9.48
N LEU A 149 3.71 -1.12 8.87
CA LEU A 149 2.90 -1.99 8.03
C LEU A 149 3.12 -1.55 6.60
N LEU A 150 3.77 -2.38 5.80
CA LEU A 150 4.11 -2.11 4.40
C LEU A 150 3.59 -3.22 3.50
N ASN A 151 3.33 -2.92 2.24
CA ASN A 151 2.92 -3.94 1.28
C ASN A 151 3.43 -3.66 -0.14
N ASP A 152 3.48 -4.70 -0.96
CA ASP A 152 3.92 -4.67 -2.34
C ASP A 152 2.86 -4.21 -3.36
N SER A 153 1.79 -3.54 -2.89
CA SER A 153 0.82 -2.90 -3.80
C SER A 153 1.37 -1.64 -4.46
N VAL A 154 2.51 -1.16 -3.97
CA VAL A 154 3.31 -0.05 -4.53
C VAL A 154 4.75 -0.51 -4.73
N TYR A 155 5.44 0.12 -5.67
CA TYR A 155 6.87 -0.09 -5.89
C TYR A 155 7.64 1.21 -5.69
N PRO A 156 8.81 1.17 -5.04
CA PRO A 156 9.70 2.31 -4.99
C PRO A 156 10.30 2.55 -6.38
N VAL A 157 10.00 3.71 -6.95
CA VAL A 157 10.38 4.12 -8.32
C VAL A 157 11.29 5.34 -8.33
N ALA A 158 11.57 5.92 -7.16
CA ALA A 158 12.47 7.04 -6.97
C ALA A 158 13.56 6.68 -5.96
N ASP A 159 14.58 7.52 -5.88
CA ASP A 159 15.62 7.38 -4.84
C ASP A 159 14.98 7.56 -3.45
N LEU A 160 15.04 6.49 -2.65
CA LEU A 160 14.47 6.48 -1.31
C LEU A 160 15.11 7.57 -0.42
N ALA A 161 16.42 7.73 -0.49
CA ALA A 161 17.14 8.69 0.36
C ALA A 161 16.83 10.16 0.02
N ALA A 162 16.51 10.46 -1.25
CA ALA A 162 16.15 11.79 -1.71
C ALA A 162 14.65 12.10 -1.63
N SER A 163 13.84 11.16 -1.14
CA SER A 163 12.38 11.24 -1.09
C SER A 163 11.83 11.54 0.31
N SER A 164 10.52 11.40 0.48
CA SER A 164 9.86 11.46 1.79
C SER A 164 10.10 10.21 2.67
N TRP A 165 10.79 9.19 2.16
CA TRP A 165 11.07 7.94 2.85
C TRP A 165 11.81 8.11 4.18
N PRO A 166 12.93 8.88 4.30
CA PRO A 166 13.60 9.08 5.58
C PRO A 166 12.66 9.66 6.64
N ARG A 167 11.84 10.65 6.26
CA ARG A 167 10.84 11.23 7.15
C ARG A 167 9.77 10.23 7.57
N PHE A 168 9.38 9.32 6.67
CA PHE A 168 8.47 8.24 7.01
C PHE A 168 9.10 7.28 8.04
N LEU A 169 10.37 6.94 7.89
CA LEU A 169 11.09 6.07 8.83
C LEU A 169 11.30 6.70 10.20
N GLU A 170 11.46 8.02 10.29
CA GLU A 170 11.51 8.76 11.55
C GLU A 170 10.17 8.67 12.28
N GLY A 171 9.06 8.70 11.54
CA GLY A 171 7.72 8.64 12.08
C GLY A 171 7.31 9.89 12.84
N ALA A 172 6.20 9.80 13.54
CA ALA A 172 5.71 10.81 14.46
C ALA A 172 5.71 10.27 15.91
N ALA A 173 5.88 11.13 16.90
CA ALA A 173 6.00 10.70 18.29
C ALA A 173 4.72 10.04 18.80
N GLU A 174 3.56 10.64 18.52
CA GLU A 174 2.27 10.25 19.06
C GLU A 174 1.17 10.09 18.01
N ALA A 175 1.53 10.16 16.70
CA ALA A 175 0.58 10.01 15.62
C ALA A 175 0.92 8.80 14.77
N VAL A 176 -0.10 8.18 14.17
CA VAL A 176 0.11 7.22 13.09
C VAL A 176 0.35 8.01 11.81
N LEU A 177 1.47 7.72 11.16
CA LEU A 177 1.90 8.38 9.93
C LEU A 177 1.65 7.46 8.74
N GLY A 178 1.01 7.98 7.68
CA GLY A 178 0.88 7.31 6.39
C GLY A 178 1.55 8.11 5.28
N PHE A 179 1.79 7.51 4.13
CA PHE A 179 2.27 8.26 2.97
C PHE A 179 1.21 9.20 2.43
N SER A 180 -0.01 8.74 2.26
CA SER A 180 -1.13 9.55 1.78
C SER A 180 -2.42 9.17 2.48
N ASP A 181 -3.38 10.05 2.43
CA ASP A 181 -4.74 9.86 2.93
C ASP A 181 -5.75 9.78 1.78
N SER A 182 -6.97 9.41 2.12
CA SER A 182 -8.10 9.37 1.19
C SER A 182 -9.39 9.67 1.94
N PHE A 183 -10.35 10.26 1.23
CA PHE A 183 -11.72 10.49 1.72
C PHE A 183 -12.74 9.57 1.05
N GLN A 184 -12.27 8.61 0.26
CA GLN A 184 -13.15 7.66 -0.41
C GLN A 184 -13.81 6.73 0.61
N ASN A 185 -15.14 6.77 0.70
CA ASN A 185 -15.94 6.00 1.65
C ASN A 185 -15.65 6.30 3.14
N GLY A 186 -15.03 7.42 3.45
CA GLY A 186 -14.60 7.87 4.77
C GLY A 186 -13.12 8.21 4.82
N TYR A 187 -12.74 9.10 5.74
CA TYR A 187 -11.34 9.47 5.90
C TYR A 187 -10.51 8.28 6.39
N HIS A 188 -9.39 8.04 5.75
CA HIS A 188 -8.42 7.02 6.15
C HIS A 188 -7.02 7.31 5.60
N LEU A 189 -6.00 6.76 6.27
CA LEU A 189 -4.66 6.64 5.71
C LEU A 189 -4.62 5.47 4.74
N GLN A 190 -3.93 5.64 3.60
CA GLN A 190 -3.75 4.56 2.66
C GLN A 190 -2.77 3.51 3.19
N SER A 191 -3.15 2.24 3.09
CA SER A 191 -2.50 1.12 3.77
C SER A 191 -1.18 0.62 3.16
N TYR A 192 -0.70 1.23 2.07
CA TYR A 192 0.57 0.81 1.48
C TYR A 192 1.80 1.20 2.31
N GLY A 193 1.63 2.07 3.31
CA GLY A 193 2.67 2.38 4.28
C GLY A 193 2.08 3.09 5.49
N LEU A 194 2.12 2.42 6.65
CA LEU A 194 1.70 2.96 7.94
C LEU A 194 2.83 2.82 8.95
N HIS A 195 3.15 3.90 9.65
CA HIS A 195 4.11 3.95 10.75
C HIS A 195 3.37 4.18 12.06
N LEU A 196 3.40 3.20 12.94
CA LEU A 196 2.70 3.19 14.23
C LEU A 196 3.68 3.38 15.38
N PRO A 197 3.44 4.33 16.29
CA PRO A 197 4.23 4.48 17.51
C PRO A 197 3.89 3.39 18.53
N GLY A 198 4.84 3.07 19.40
CA GLY A 198 4.69 2.06 20.45
C GLY A 198 3.52 2.33 21.40
N SER A 199 3.16 3.59 21.64
CA SER A 199 1.99 3.97 22.42
C SER A 199 0.69 3.38 21.87
N VAL A 200 0.55 3.25 20.55
CA VAL A 200 -0.60 2.58 19.91
C VAL A 200 -0.55 1.08 20.12
N LEU A 201 0.64 0.48 19.97
CA LEU A 201 0.81 -0.97 19.97
C LEU A 201 0.56 -1.61 21.35
N GLN A 202 0.80 -0.85 22.41
CA GLN A 202 0.64 -1.32 23.79
C GLN A 202 -0.80 -1.23 24.32
N HIS A 203 -1.71 -0.62 23.55
CA HIS A 203 -3.10 -0.53 23.95
C HIS A 203 -3.86 -1.85 23.76
N PRO A 204 -4.70 -2.25 24.75
CA PRO A 204 -5.48 -3.48 24.65
C PRO A 204 -6.42 -3.53 23.41
N TRP A 205 -6.91 -2.37 22.96
CA TRP A 205 -7.77 -2.32 21.79
C TRP A 205 -7.03 -2.64 20.49
N TRP A 206 -5.69 -2.42 20.42
CA TRP A 206 -4.87 -2.80 19.27
C TRP A 206 -4.83 -4.32 19.09
N ASP A 207 -4.60 -5.05 20.19
CA ASP A 207 -4.65 -6.51 20.17
C ASP A 207 -6.06 -7.03 19.85
N ALA A 208 -7.09 -6.43 20.47
CA ALA A 208 -8.47 -6.79 20.25
C ALA A 208 -8.88 -6.60 18.77
N TYR A 209 -8.41 -5.54 18.12
CA TYR A 209 -8.66 -5.30 16.69
C TYR A 209 -8.12 -6.44 15.85
N TRP A 210 -6.84 -6.83 16.02
CA TRP A 210 -6.25 -7.90 15.22
C TRP A 210 -6.87 -9.27 15.51
N ARG A 211 -7.28 -9.56 16.73
CA ARG A 211 -7.99 -10.80 17.08
C ARG A 211 -9.37 -10.87 16.45
N GLN A 212 -10.04 -9.75 16.28
CA GLN A 212 -11.39 -9.67 15.73
C GLN A 212 -11.41 -9.43 14.23
N TYR A 213 -10.29 -8.99 13.63
CA TYR A 213 -10.21 -8.70 12.21
C TYR A 213 -10.57 -9.94 11.38
N PRO A 214 -11.49 -9.83 10.39
CA PRO A 214 -11.92 -10.95 9.57
C PRO A 214 -10.86 -11.28 8.49
N GLY A 215 -9.74 -11.86 8.87
CA GLY A 215 -8.53 -12.09 8.07
C GLY A 215 -8.67 -13.05 6.89
N TRP A 216 -9.88 -13.27 6.40
CA TRP A 216 -10.21 -14.17 5.26
C TRP A 216 -10.89 -13.42 4.11
N GLY A 217 -11.29 -12.17 4.31
CA GLY A 217 -12.07 -11.40 3.35
C GLY A 217 -11.30 -11.04 2.08
N GLY A 218 -12.04 -10.79 1.00
CA GLY A 218 -11.51 -10.24 -0.25
C GLY A 218 -11.21 -8.74 -0.15
N MET A 219 -10.99 -8.11 -1.33
CA MET A 219 -10.62 -6.69 -1.42
C MET A 219 -11.58 -5.74 -0.69
N THR A 220 -12.89 -5.98 -0.79
CA THR A 220 -13.91 -5.14 -0.13
C THR A 220 -13.77 -5.17 1.40
N VAL A 221 -13.46 -6.33 1.99
CA VAL A 221 -13.24 -6.47 3.43
C VAL A 221 -11.93 -5.81 3.83
N ALA A 222 -10.86 -6.02 3.07
CA ALA A 222 -9.56 -5.39 3.34
C ALA A 222 -9.66 -3.85 3.32
N ILE A 223 -10.43 -3.26 2.40
CA ILE A 223 -10.66 -1.81 2.36
C ILE A 223 -11.55 -1.37 3.53
N ARG A 224 -12.73 -2.00 3.71
CA ARG A 224 -13.73 -1.53 4.67
C ARG A 224 -13.31 -1.76 6.12
N GLU A 225 -12.90 -2.98 6.46
CA GLU A 225 -12.56 -3.38 7.83
C GLU A 225 -11.07 -3.15 8.15
N GLY A 226 -10.22 -3.22 7.13
CA GLY A 226 -8.79 -3.00 7.23
C GLY A 226 -8.46 -1.51 7.11
N GLU A 227 -8.38 -0.98 5.90
CA GLU A 227 -7.85 0.36 5.63
C GLU A 227 -8.70 1.46 6.28
N ILE A 228 -10.00 1.48 6.01
CA ILE A 228 -10.93 2.46 6.58
C ILE A 228 -11.18 2.13 8.06
N GLY A 229 -11.48 0.87 8.39
CA GLY A 229 -11.84 0.45 9.74
C GLY A 229 -10.70 0.69 10.75
N LEU A 230 -9.46 0.41 10.38
CA LEU A 230 -8.30 0.71 11.24
C LEU A 230 -8.17 2.21 11.48
N SER A 231 -8.29 3.03 10.42
CA SER A 231 -8.18 4.49 10.55
C SER A 231 -9.30 5.06 11.43
N GLN A 232 -10.53 4.57 11.28
CA GLN A 232 -11.67 4.98 12.13
C GLN A 232 -11.44 4.57 13.58
N LEU A 233 -11.02 3.33 13.83
CA LEU A 233 -10.68 2.87 15.18
C LEU A 233 -9.63 3.77 15.83
N LEU A 234 -8.54 4.06 15.14
CA LEU A 234 -7.48 4.94 15.66
C LEU A 234 -8.04 6.31 16.06
N MET A 235 -8.87 6.92 15.21
CA MET A 235 -9.49 8.21 15.50
C MET A 235 -10.48 8.12 16.69
N ASP A 236 -11.28 7.08 16.78
CA ASP A 236 -12.22 6.84 17.88
C ASP A 236 -11.49 6.65 19.22
N GLN A 237 -10.25 6.16 19.16
CA GLN A 237 -9.37 6.05 20.32
C GLN A 237 -8.53 7.32 20.61
N GLY A 238 -8.78 8.41 19.88
CA GLY A 238 -8.10 9.68 20.05
C GLY A 238 -6.67 9.73 19.48
N VAL A 239 -6.29 8.75 18.67
CA VAL A 239 -4.97 8.72 18.01
C VAL A 239 -4.98 9.64 16.79
N ALA A 240 -4.02 10.56 16.74
CA ALA A 240 -3.86 11.44 15.59
C ALA A 240 -3.37 10.66 14.35
N LEU A 241 -3.97 10.97 13.18
CA LEU A 241 -3.53 10.46 11.89
C LEU A 241 -2.88 11.57 11.09
N GLN A 242 -1.73 11.29 10.49
CA GLN A 242 -0.99 12.24 9.66
C GLN A 242 -0.61 11.59 8.32
N ALA A 243 -0.76 12.33 7.23
CA ALA A 243 -0.26 11.92 5.93
C ALA A 243 0.93 12.80 5.52
N LEU A 244 1.99 12.18 4.99
CA LEU A 244 3.13 12.91 4.42
C LEU A 244 2.71 13.72 3.20
N HIS A 245 1.82 13.15 2.40
CA HIS A 245 1.28 13.71 1.16
C HIS A 245 -0.24 13.79 1.25
N PRO A 246 -0.81 14.72 2.06
CA PRO A 246 -2.25 14.78 2.24
C PRO A 246 -2.97 15.21 0.96
N VAL A 247 -4.13 14.60 0.70
CA VAL A 247 -5.01 14.91 -0.44
C VAL A 247 -5.23 16.41 -0.60
N SER A 248 -5.41 17.14 0.52
CA SER A 248 -5.62 18.59 0.49
C SER A 248 -4.45 19.35 -0.15
N ARG A 249 -3.21 18.97 0.15
CA ARG A 249 -2.01 19.56 -0.44
C ARG A 249 -1.87 19.20 -1.91
N LEU A 250 -2.04 17.93 -2.26
CA LEU A 250 -1.98 17.48 -3.65
C LEU A 250 -3.03 18.17 -4.52
N ARG A 251 -4.24 18.35 -3.98
CA ARG A 251 -5.31 19.08 -4.67
C ARG A 251 -4.96 20.55 -4.91
N ALA A 252 -4.38 21.21 -3.91
CA ALA A 252 -3.92 22.59 -4.05
C ALA A 252 -2.80 22.70 -5.11
N GLN A 253 -1.87 21.75 -5.12
CA GLN A 253 -0.80 21.65 -6.12
C GLN A 253 -1.35 21.45 -7.54
N ILE A 254 -2.33 20.57 -7.75
CA ILE A 254 -2.95 20.34 -9.06
C ILE A 254 -3.60 21.61 -9.60
N ALA A 255 -4.19 22.44 -8.74
CA ALA A 255 -4.81 23.69 -9.11
C ALA A 255 -3.82 24.86 -9.28
N SER A 256 -2.55 24.68 -8.92
CA SER A 256 -1.55 25.76 -8.94
C SER A 256 -0.86 25.90 -10.30
N ALA A 257 -0.37 27.12 -10.59
CA ALA A 257 0.52 27.35 -11.73
C ALA A 257 1.88 26.66 -11.56
N GLU A 258 2.31 26.43 -10.32
CA GLU A 258 3.59 25.81 -9.98
C GLU A 258 3.67 24.35 -10.49
N LEU A 259 2.55 23.64 -10.54
CA LEU A 259 2.53 22.28 -11.10
C LEU A 259 2.98 22.28 -12.55
N LEU A 260 2.51 23.25 -13.36
CA LEU A 260 2.92 23.35 -14.75
C LEU A 260 4.43 23.59 -14.89
N GLU A 261 4.98 24.46 -14.07
CA GLU A 261 6.43 24.72 -14.03
C GLU A 261 7.22 23.48 -13.59
N GLN A 262 6.73 22.76 -12.59
CA GLN A 262 7.34 21.51 -12.13
C GLN A 262 7.32 20.45 -13.24
N LEU A 263 6.19 20.26 -13.88
CA LEU A 263 6.05 19.32 -14.99
C LEU A 263 6.98 19.66 -16.18
N GLN A 264 7.15 20.96 -16.50
CA GLN A 264 8.02 21.41 -17.59
C GLN A 264 9.51 21.16 -17.33
N ARG A 265 9.91 20.88 -16.08
CA ARG A 265 11.28 20.44 -15.79
C ARG A 265 11.53 19.00 -16.22
N HIS A 266 10.46 18.22 -16.42
CA HIS A 266 10.52 16.79 -16.66
C HIS A 266 9.97 16.37 -18.01
N CYS A 267 9.19 17.21 -18.69
CA CYS A 267 8.61 16.92 -20.01
C CYS A 267 8.39 18.19 -20.84
N SER A 268 8.00 18.03 -22.10
CA SER A 268 7.69 19.18 -22.98
C SER A 268 6.52 20.00 -22.44
N ARG A 269 6.42 21.27 -22.86
CA ARG A 269 5.33 22.15 -22.44
C ARG A 269 3.96 21.59 -22.83
N GLU A 270 3.84 21.00 -24.01
CA GLU A 270 2.61 20.39 -24.51
C GLU A 270 2.18 19.21 -23.64
N ALA A 271 3.14 18.33 -23.28
CA ALA A 271 2.89 17.22 -22.40
C ALA A 271 2.51 17.71 -20.97
N ALA A 272 3.20 18.71 -20.45
CA ALA A 272 2.90 19.28 -19.14
C ALA A 272 1.48 19.86 -19.06
N VAL A 273 1.07 20.63 -20.09
CA VAL A 273 -0.30 21.17 -20.19
C VAL A 273 -1.32 20.05 -20.27
N TRP A 274 -1.07 19.03 -21.09
CA TRP A 274 -1.97 17.88 -21.20
C TRP A 274 -2.13 17.14 -19.88
N ILE A 275 -1.02 16.84 -19.18
CA ILE A 275 -1.06 16.19 -17.85
C ILE A 275 -1.90 17.00 -16.87
N GLN A 276 -1.64 18.33 -16.78
CA GLN A 276 -2.38 19.19 -15.86
C GLN A 276 -3.88 19.18 -16.18
N GLN A 277 -4.25 19.23 -17.47
CA GLN A 277 -5.66 19.16 -17.87
C GLN A 277 -6.30 17.83 -17.47
N GLN A 278 -5.61 16.69 -17.61
CA GLN A 278 -6.13 15.38 -17.17
C GLN A 278 -6.31 15.35 -15.64
N LEU A 279 -5.35 15.86 -14.88
CA LEU A 279 -5.43 15.93 -13.42
C LEU A 279 -6.58 16.83 -12.96
N LEU A 280 -6.79 17.98 -13.60
CA LEU A 280 -7.91 18.88 -13.32
C LEU A 280 -9.25 18.21 -13.65
N ALA A 281 -9.33 17.51 -14.78
CA ALA A 281 -10.55 16.81 -15.21
C ALA A 281 -10.94 15.66 -14.27
N THR A 282 -9.95 14.95 -13.74
CA THR A 282 -10.17 13.82 -12.81
C THR A 282 -10.33 14.26 -11.35
N GLY A 283 -9.62 15.31 -10.93
CA GLY A 283 -9.50 15.71 -9.53
C GLY A 283 -10.59 16.65 -9.04
N LEU A 284 -11.22 17.44 -9.91
CA LEU A 284 -12.19 18.45 -9.51
C LEU A 284 -13.66 18.03 -9.67
N SER A 285 -13.93 16.97 -10.41
CA SER A 285 -15.29 16.60 -10.82
C SER A 285 -16.06 15.73 -9.83
N SER A 286 -15.45 15.21 -8.76
CA SER A 286 -16.15 14.39 -7.78
C SER A 286 -15.74 14.69 -6.34
N LEU A 287 -16.73 14.87 -5.47
CA LEU A 287 -16.57 14.93 -4.01
C LEU A 287 -16.12 13.57 -3.42
N ASN A 288 -16.20 12.50 -4.19
CA ASN A 288 -15.70 11.16 -3.84
C ASN A 288 -14.28 11.02 -4.36
N PHE A 289 -13.33 11.48 -3.57
CA PHE A 289 -11.91 11.42 -3.90
C PHE A 289 -11.42 9.99 -3.97
N HIS A 290 -11.04 9.60 -5.16
CA HIS A 290 -10.32 8.37 -5.39
C HIS A 290 -8.95 8.41 -4.68
N SER A 291 -8.41 7.23 -4.39
CA SER A 291 -7.09 7.07 -3.81
C SER A 291 -6.04 7.88 -4.59
N PRO A 292 -5.30 8.83 -3.96
CA PRO A 292 -4.27 9.60 -4.64
C PRO A 292 -3.24 8.73 -5.35
N ALA A 293 -2.88 7.61 -4.76
CA ALA A 293 -1.93 6.68 -5.33
C ALA A 293 -2.38 6.08 -6.68
N HIS A 294 -3.66 6.12 -7.03
CA HIS A 294 -4.17 5.67 -8.31
C HIS A 294 -4.32 6.78 -9.35
N TYR A 295 -4.83 7.94 -8.93
CA TYR A 295 -5.23 8.98 -9.87
C TYR A 295 -4.31 10.20 -9.85
N TRP A 296 -3.57 10.39 -8.77
CA TRP A 296 -2.65 11.50 -8.58
C TRP A 296 -1.21 11.04 -8.35
N ALA A 297 -0.84 9.94 -9.02
CA ALA A 297 0.51 9.38 -8.93
C ALA A 297 1.60 10.41 -9.30
N ILE A 298 1.36 11.22 -10.34
CA ILE A 298 2.30 12.25 -10.77
C ILE A 298 2.47 13.35 -9.71
N PRO A 299 1.40 14.01 -9.20
CA PRO A 299 1.51 14.93 -8.08
C PRO A 299 2.18 14.32 -6.84
N LEU A 300 1.89 13.04 -6.53
CA LEU A 300 2.54 12.35 -5.41
C LEU A 300 4.06 12.26 -5.59
N LEU A 301 4.53 11.85 -6.78
CA LEU A 301 5.96 11.79 -7.09
C LEU A 301 6.62 13.16 -7.01
N LEU A 302 5.99 14.19 -7.59
CA LEU A 302 6.47 15.57 -7.54
C LEU A 302 6.51 16.15 -6.12
N ASP A 303 5.63 15.68 -5.24
CA ASP A 303 5.61 16.02 -3.80
C ASP A 303 6.62 15.18 -2.99
N GLY A 304 7.40 14.32 -3.64
CA GLY A 304 8.49 13.54 -3.04
C GLY A 304 8.09 12.15 -2.54
N CYS A 305 6.90 11.63 -2.86
CA CYS A 305 6.56 10.24 -2.58
C CYS A 305 7.36 9.31 -3.49
N PRO A 306 8.11 8.32 -2.97
CA PRO A 306 8.93 7.47 -3.82
C PRO A 306 8.16 6.33 -4.50
N PHE A 307 6.86 6.21 -4.25
CA PHE A 307 6.09 5.02 -4.60
C PHE A 307 5.09 5.27 -5.72
N LEU A 308 4.98 4.29 -6.62
CA LEU A 308 3.86 4.15 -7.57
C LEU A 308 3.07 2.87 -7.29
N LYS A 309 1.76 2.92 -7.53
CA LYS A 309 0.93 1.72 -7.50
C LYS A 309 1.41 0.73 -8.55
N ARG A 310 1.66 -0.51 -8.10
CA ARG A 310 2.03 -1.64 -8.95
C ARG A 310 1.11 -1.80 -10.15
N TRP A 311 -0.19 -1.69 -9.94
CA TRP A 311 -1.19 -1.76 -11.00
C TRP A 311 -0.99 -0.70 -12.11
N LEU A 312 -0.58 0.53 -11.76
CA LEU A 312 -0.30 1.57 -12.76
C LEU A 312 0.88 1.20 -13.67
N LEU A 313 1.90 0.55 -13.10
CA LEU A 313 3.07 0.11 -13.84
C LEU A 313 2.77 -1.14 -14.70
N GLU A 314 1.95 -2.06 -14.18
CA GLU A 314 1.63 -3.32 -14.87
C GLU A 314 0.58 -3.13 -15.97
N SER A 315 -0.42 -2.27 -15.78
CA SER A 315 -1.51 -2.09 -16.75
C SER A 315 -1.32 -0.89 -17.65
N ASN A 316 -0.73 0.20 -17.15
CA ASN A 316 -0.62 1.51 -17.82
C ASN A 316 -1.88 1.88 -18.67
N GLU A 317 -3.08 1.45 -18.18
CA GLU A 317 -4.33 1.50 -18.96
C GLU A 317 -4.73 2.92 -19.32
N GLU A 318 -4.32 3.92 -18.56
CA GLU A 318 -4.67 5.32 -18.79
C GLU A 318 -3.57 6.10 -19.50
N GLN A 319 -2.44 5.45 -19.83
CA GLN A 319 -1.29 6.07 -20.49
C GLN A 319 -0.80 7.34 -19.77
N MET A 320 -1.15 7.49 -18.47
CA MET A 320 -0.78 8.68 -17.70
C MET A 320 0.70 8.75 -17.38
N LEU A 321 1.38 7.60 -17.38
CA LEU A 321 2.82 7.50 -17.19
C LEU A 321 3.59 7.74 -18.49
N ASP A 322 2.97 7.58 -19.66
CA ASP A 322 3.63 7.75 -20.96
C ASP A 322 4.36 9.09 -21.11
N PRO A 323 3.78 10.24 -20.70
CA PRO A 323 4.50 11.51 -20.76
C PRO A 323 5.74 11.55 -19.88
N LEU A 324 5.73 10.89 -18.71
CA LEU A 324 6.89 10.77 -17.83
C LEU A 324 7.93 9.80 -18.41
N LEU A 325 7.48 8.73 -19.05
CA LEU A 325 8.31 7.69 -19.64
C LEU A 325 8.95 8.15 -20.95
N VAL A 326 8.17 8.79 -21.82
CA VAL A 326 8.58 9.21 -23.19
C VAL A 326 9.49 10.46 -23.13
N ALA A 327 9.28 11.36 -22.20
CA ALA A 327 10.01 12.64 -22.17
C ALA A 327 11.45 12.54 -21.62
N GLY A 328 11.89 11.35 -21.18
CA GLY A 328 13.19 11.21 -20.50
C GLY A 328 13.25 11.92 -19.15
N GLY A 329 12.19 12.68 -18.79
CA GLY A 329 12.05 13.36 -17.51
C GLY A 329 11.80 12.40 -16.36
N ALA A 330 11.26 11.23 -16.65
CA ALA A 330 11.10 10.12 -15.69
C ALA A 330 12.44 9.69 -15.09
N ALA A 331 13.55 9.82 -15.81
CA ALA A 331 14.87 9.49 -15.30
C ALA A 331 15.30 10.36 -14.09
N SER A 332 14.69 11.50 -13.88
CA SER A 332 14.95 12.33 -12.69
C SER A 332 14.01 12.03 -11.52
N LEU A 333 12.86 11.40 -11.79
CA LEU A 333 11.85 11.05 -10.77
C LEU A 333 11.79 9.54 -10.51
N VAL A 334 12.13 8.74 -11.52
CA VAL A 334 11.99 7.28 -11.50
C VAL A 334 13.28 6.66 -12.01
N ASP A 335 13.80 5.63 -11.31
CA ASP A 335 14.97 4.88 -11.77
C ASP A 335 14.63 4.15 -13.09
N PRO A 336 15.30 4.46 -14.23
CA PRO A 336 14.97 3.85 -15.52
C PRO A 336 15.19 2.34 -15.57
N GLU A 337 16.16 1.81 -14.80
CA GLU A 337 16.44 0.38 -14.76
C GLU A 337 15.31 -0.36 -14.03
N GLU A 338 14.85 0.18 -12.90
CA GLU A 338 13.71 -0.36 -12.16
C GLU A 338 12.46 -0.34 -13.04
N LEU A 339 12.20 0.77 -13.72
CA LEU A 339 11.07 0.91 -14.60
C LEU A 339 11.11 -0.10 -15.76
N ALA A 340 12.28 -0.33 -16.35
CA ALA A 340 12.45 -1.34 -17.41
C ALA A 340 12.11 -2.76 -16.93
N ASP A 341 12.38 -3.08 -15.67
CA ASP A 341 12.02 -4.37 -15.08
C ASP A 341 10.51 -4.50 -14.88
N TYR A 342 9.79 -3.42 -14.57
CA TYR A 342 8.33 -3.42 -14.44
C TYR A 342 7.59 -3.47 -15.78
N LEU A 343 8.11 -2.78 -16.79
CA LEU A 343 7.51 -2.74 -18.13
C LEU A 343 7.71 -4.04 -18.92
N ARG A 344 8.50 -4.98 -18.42
CA ARG A 344 8.51 -6.33 -19.01
C ARG A 344 7.11 -6.94 -18.83
N PRO A 345 6.47 -7.40 -19.94
CA PRO A 345 5.12 -7.91 -19.85
C PRO A 345 5.04 -8.95 -18.73
N PRO A 346 4.04 -8.89 -17.85
CA PRO A 346 3.83 -9.94 -16.87
C PRO A 346 3.79 -11.24 -17.64
N ILE A 347 4.51 -12.25 -17.18
CA ILE A 347 4.37 -13.59 -17.76
C ILE A 347 2.93 -13.98 -17.46
N ILE A 348 2.09 -13.78 -18.48
CA ILE A 348 0.64 -13.95 -18.40
C ILE A 348 0.35 -15.39 -18.00
N GLY A 349 -0.18 -15.55 -16.85
CA GLY A 349 -0.68 -16.77 -16.27
C GLY A 349 -1.77 -16.47 -15.28
N PHE A 350 -2.73 -15.62 -15.68
CA PHE A 350 -4.04 -15.61 -15.05
C PHE A 350 -4.86 -16.71 -15.71
N ALA A 351 -4.71 -17.92 -15.21
CA ALA A 351 -5.73 -18.94 -15.39
C ALA A 351 -6.62 -18.90 -14.15
N GLY A 352 -7.92 -18.56 -14.37
CA GLY A 352 -9.10 -18.88 -13.65
C GLY A 352 -9.21 -18.50 -12.18
#